data_a4c45968165a0182cbff6d5c4ec577cd
#
_entry.id   a4c45968165a0182cbff6d5c4ec577cd
#
_cell.length_a   1.000
_cell.length_b   1.000
_cell.length_c   1.000
_cell.angle_alpha   90.00
_cell.angle_beta   90.00
_cell.angle_gamma   90.00
#
_symmetry.space_group_name_H-M   'P 1'
#
loop_
_entity.id
_entity.type
_entity.pdbx_description
1 polymer ?
#
loop_
_entity_poly.entity_id
_entity_poly.type
_entity_poly.pdbx_seq_one_letter_code
_entity_poly.pdbx_strand_id
1 'polypeptide(L)'
;TYGDHERCRQTYFSSYKGYYFTGDGARRDAEGRYRIIGRVDDVINVSGHRFGTAEIENAINESEFVVESAVVGYPHDIKGQGIYAYVIAEKHIDDVELAKADILATVTRVIGPIAKPDKIQFVSGLPKTRSGKIMRRILRKVAEGEMGNLGDTTTLLDPAVVEEIKAGRV
;
A
#
# COMPACT_ATOMS: atom_id res chain seq x y z
N THR A 1 -12.62 21.26 7.36
CA THR A 1 -11.42 22.00 6.94
C THR A 1 -11.65 23.49 7.07
N TYR A 2 -10.64 24.23 7.49
CA TYR A 2 -10.73 25.67 7.60
C TYR A 2 -11.10 26.30 6.24
N GLY A 3 -12.12 27.15 6.23
CA GLY A 3 -12.58 27.83 5.02
C GLY A 3 -13.44 27.00 4.05
N ASP A 4 -13.63 25.70 4.29
CA ASP A 4 -14.44 24.82 3.43
C ASP A 4 -15.28 23.84 4.27
N HIS A 5 -16.32 24.34 4.89
CA HIS A 5 -17.20 23.57 5.76
C HIS A 5 -18.02 22.54 5.01
N GLU A 6 -18.43 22.83 3.76
CA GLU A 6 -19.22 21.90 2.97
C GLU A 6 -18.40 20.65 2.62
N ARG A 7 -17.15 20.81 2.22
CA ARG A 7 -16.24 19.68 2.00
C ARG A 7 -16.02 18.86 3.27
N CYS A 8 -15.87 19.54 4.42
CA CYS A 8 -15.74 18.85 5.71
C CYS A 8 -16.99 18.01 6.01
N ARG A 9 -18.18 18.59 5.83
CA ARG A 9 -19.46 17.90 6.01
C ARG A 9 -19.59 16.70 5.07
N GLN A 10 -19.31 16.87 3.80
CA GLN A 10 -19.38 15.80 2.80
C GLN A 10 -18.38 14.67 3.09
N THR A 11 -17.15 15.01 3.43
CA THR A 11 -16.09 14.03 3.65
C THR A 11 -16.28 13.20 4.92
N TYR A 12 -16.68 13.84 6.03
CA TYR A 12 -16.62 13.20 7.34
C TYR A 12 -17.99 12.91 7.98
N PHE A 13 -19.08 13.55 7.51
CA PHE A 13 -20.37 13.47 8.20
C PHE A 13 -21.55 13.07 7.29
N SER A 14 -21.32 12.90 5.97
CA SER A 14 -22.39 12.54 5.04
C SER A 14 -22.62 11.04 4.93
N SER A 15 -21.56 10.24 5.03
CA SER A 15 -21.62 8.78 4.81
C SER A 15 -22.42 8.05 5.91
N TYR A 16 -22.29 8.49 7.15
CA TYR A 16 -22.98 7.90 8.30
C TYR A 16 -23.58 9.00 9.18
N LYS A 17 -24.92 9.10 9.17
CA LYS A 17 -25.63 10.14 9.93
C LYS A 17 -25.35 10.01 11.43
N GLY A 18 -24.88 11.11 12.04
CA GLY A 18 -24.58 11.16 13.48
C GLY A 18 -23.21 10.60 13.89
N TYR A 19 -22.38 10.18 12.93
CA TYR A 19 -21.03 9.69 13.18
C TYR A 19 -19.99 10.43 12.36
N TYR A 20 -18.79 10.50 12.89
CA TYR A 20 -17.61 10.98 12.18
C TYR A 20 -16.98 9.81 11.42
N PHE A 21 -16.85 9.92 10.11
CA PHE A 21 -16.23 8.91 9.26
C PHE A 21 -14.71 9.13 9.20
N THR A 22 -13.93 8.26 9.83
CA THR A 22 -12.46 8.34 9.85
C THR A 22 -11.81 7.92 8.52
N GLY A 23 -12.50 7.09 7.74
CA GLY A 23 -11.96 6.42 6.56
C GLY A 23 -11.08 5.22 6.89
N ASP A 24 -11.07 4.78 8.15
CA ASP A 24 -10.30 3.62 8.59
C ASP A 24 -11.22 2.42 8.80
N GLY A 25 -10.74 1.23 8.41
CA GLY A 25 -11.35 -0.05 8.73
C GLY A 25 -10.86 -0.54 10.09
N ALA A 26 -11.78 -1.09 10.89
CA ALA A 26 -11.44 -1.67 12.18
C ALA A 26 -12.18 -2.99 12.40
N ARG A 27 -11.55 -3.90 13.15
CA ARG A 27 -12.17 -5.13 13.65
C ARG A 27 -12.24 -5.07 15.17
N ARG A 28 -13.38 -5.48 15.72
CA ARG A 28 -13.55 -5.67 17.17
C ARG A 28 -13.52 -7.16 17.50
N ASP A 29 -12.74 -7.56 18.50
CA ASP A 29 -12.72 -8.93 19.00
C ASP A 29 -13.82 -9.20 20.04
N ALA A 30 -13.90 -10.44 20.52
CA ALA A 30 -14.89 -10.86 21.51
C ALA A 30 -14.72 -10.16 22.87
N GLU A 31 -13.49 -9.77 23.22
CA GLU A 31 -13.17 -9.03 24.44
C GLU A 31 -13.40 -7.52 24.30
N GLY A 32 -13.84 -7.06 23.13
CA GLY A 32 -14.17 -5.66 22.88
C GLY A 32 -12.99 -4.78 22.46
N ARG A 33 -11.81 -5.36 22.21
CA ARG A 33 -10.62 -4.61 21.73
C ARG A 33 -10.75 -4.31 20.24
N TYR A 34 -10.27 -3.16 19.82
CA TYR A 34 -10.27 -2.75 18.41
C TYR A 34 -8.88 -2.88 17.81
N ARG A 35 -8.81 -3.44 16.60
CA ARG A 35 -7.63 -3.47 15.75
C ARG A 35 -7.96 -2.68 14.49
N ILE A 36 -7.16 -1.65 14.19
CA ILE A 36 -7.22 -0.94 12.92
C ILE A 36 -6.56 -1.82 11.85
N ILE A 37 -7.28 -2.08 10.75
CA ILE A 37 -6.85 -2.96 9.67
C ILE A 37 -6.40 -2.19 8.43
N GLY A 38 -6.51 -0.87 8.42
CA GLY A 38 -6.06 0.00 7.35
C GLY A 38 -7.14 0.97 6.89
N ARG A 39 -6.86 1.66 5.79
CA ARG A 39 -7.79 2.59 5.14
C ARG A 39 -8.85 1.83 4.35
N VAL A 40 -10.09 2.31 4.35
CA VAL A 40 -11.16 1.72 3.52
C VAL A 40 -10.98 2.00 2.03
N ASP A 41 -10.21 3.04 1.69
CA ASP A 41 -9.84 3.43 0.32
C ASP A 41 -8.55 2.75 -0.18
N ASP A 42 -7.79 2.10 0.72
CA ASP A 42 -6.57 1.32 0.40
C ASP A 42 -6.85 -0.19 0.36
N VAL A 43 -8.06 -0.59 -0.03
CA VAL A 43 -8.44 -2.00 -0.22
C VAL A 43 -8.18 -2.41 -1.66
N ILE A 44 -7.52 -3.55 -1.84
CA ILE A 44 -7.27 -4.18 -3.14
C ILE A 44 -8.29 -5.31 -3.33
N ASN A 45 -8.90 -5.38 -4.52
CA ASN A 45 -9.84 -6.43 -4.87
C ASN A 45 -9.20 -7.39 -5.88
N VAL A 46 -8.71 -8.52 -5.40
CA VAL A 46 -8.06 -9.56 -6.20
C VAL A 46 -9.02 -10.72 -6.40
N SER A 47 -9.50 -10.94 -7.61
CA SER A 47 -10.42 -12.06 -7.94
C SER A 47 -11.64 -12.15 -7.00
N GLY A 48 -12.19 -10.99 -6.60
CA GLY A 48 -13.34 -10.92 -5.68
C GLY A 48 -12.99 -10.95 -4.18
N HIS A 49 -11.75 -11.19 -3.83
CA HIS A 49 -11.27 -11.11 -2.43
C HIS A 49 -10.76 -9.69 -2.13
N ARG A 50 -11.13 -9.18 -0.96
CA ARG A 50 -10.78 -7.82 -0.52
C ARG A 50 -9.69 -7.90 0.54
N PHE A 51 -8.52 -7.32 0.24
CA PHE A 51 -7.38 -7.25 1.14
C PHE A 51 -7.08 -5.80 1.50
N GLY A 52 -6.84 -5.52 2.79
CA GLY A 52 -6.23 -4.27 3.20
C GLY A 52 -4.75 -4.26 2.81
N THR A 53 -4.24 -3.14 2.28
CA THR A 53 -2.81 -3.03 1.95
C THR A 53 -1.92 -3.31 3.14
N ALA A 54 -2.29 -2.82 4.33
CA ALA A 54 -1.56 -3.04 5.57
C ALA A 54 -1.47 -4.52 5.98
N GLU A 55 -2.47 -5.35 5.66
CA GLU A 55 -2.45 -6.78 5.95
C GLU A 55 -1.38 -7.48 5.13
N ILE A 56 -1.29 -7.15 3.84
CA ILE A 56 -0.26 -7.71 2.93
C ILE A 56 1.12 -7.18 3.30
N GLU A 57 1.25 -5.87 3.58
CA GLU A 57 2.50 -5.25 4.03
C GLU A 57 3.04 -5.91 5.31
N ASN A 58 2.17 -6.16 6.29
CA ASN A 58 2.56 -6.86 7.52
C ASN A 58 3.08 -8.28 7.23
N ALA A 59 2.45 -9.02 6.31
CA ALA A 59 2.91 -10.33 5.93
C ALA A 59 4.25 -10.30 5.18
N ILE A 60 4.45 -9.33 4.27
CA ILE A 60 5.72 -9.12 3.56
C ILE A 60 6.84 -8.78 4.55
N ASN A 61 6.56 -7.93 5.54
CA ASN A 61 7.54 -7.50 6.54
C ASN A 61 7.94 -8.60 7.54
N GLU A 62 7.29 -9.78 7.52
CA GLU A 62 7.78 -10.97 8.26
C GLU A 62 8.96 -11.67 7.58
N SER A 63 9.25 -11.35 6.31
CA SER A 63 10.44 -11.87 5.60
C SER A 63 11.71 -11.23 6.15
N GLU A 64 12.76 -12.05 6.36
CA GLU A 64 14.06 -11.57 6.83
C GLU A 64 14.80 -10.66 5.84
N PHE A 65 14.36 -10.62 4.59
CA PHE A 65 14.92 -9.76 3.55
C PHE A 65 14.33 -8.34 3.55
N VAL A 66 13.29 -8.07 4.36
CA VAL A 66 12.48 -6.87 4.24
C VAL A 66 12.59 -5.96 5.47
N VAL A 67 12.95 -4.70 5.24
CA VAL A 67 12.92 -3.64 6.27
C VAL A 67 11.54 -2.97 6.30
N GLU A 68 11.04 -2.60 5.14
CA GLU A 68 9.77 -1.89 4.99
C GLU A 68 9.18 -2.20 3.63
N SER A 69 7.85 -2.26 3.56
CA SER A 69 7.16 -2.43 2.30
C SER A 69 5.96 -1.49 2.17
N ALA A 70 5.58 -1.24 0.92
CA ALA A 70 4.33 -0.57 0.59
C ALA A 70 3.64 -1.31 -0.55
N VAL A 71 2.36 -1.55 -0.39
CA VAL A 71 1.55 -2.31 -1.35
C VAL A 71 0.48 -1.43 -1.96
N VAL A 72 0.28 -1.58 -3.26
CA VAL A 72 -0.81 -0.93 -4.00
C VAL A 72 -1.46 -1.92 -4.96
N GLY A 73 -2.72 -1.68 -5.28
CA GLY A 73 -3.39 -2.36 -6.39
C GLY A 73 -3.06 -1.70 -7.71
N TYR A 74 -3.00 -2.48 -8.78
CA TYR A 74 -2.91 -2.00 -10.15
C TYR A 74 -3.90 -2.78 -11.04
N PRO A 75 -4.36 -2.24 -12.19
CA PRO A 75 -5.25 -2.96 -13.09
C PRO A 75 -4.62 -4.28 -13.59
N HIS A 76 -5.39 -5.36 -13.54
CA HIS A 76 -4.97 -6.68 -14.00
C HIS A 76 -6.10 -7.35 -14.80
N ASP A 77 -5.82 -7.77 -16.04
CA ASP A 77 -6.83 -8.23 -17.01
C ASP A 77 -7.70 -9.39 -16.53
N ILE A 78 -7.14 -10.30 -15.73
CA ILE A 78 -7.84 -11.52 -15.26
C ILE A 78 -8.40 -11.32 -13.84
N LYS A 79 -7.62 -10.69 -12.94
CA LYS A 79 -7.94 -10.62 -11.51
C LYS A 79 -8.76 -9.37 -11.14
N GLY A 80 -8.98 -8.45 -12.09
CA GLY A 80 -9.50 -7.11 -11.84
C GLY A 80 -8.41 -6.19 -11.29
N GLN A 81 -7.84 -6.52 -10.14
CA GLN A 81 -6.63 -5.88 -9.61
C GLN A 81 -5.56 -6.92 -9.31
N GLY A 82 -4.30 -6.57 -9.62
CA GLY A 82 -3.10 -7.25 -9.16
C GLY A 82 -2.48 -6.52 -7.99
N ILE A 83 -1.58 -7.18 -7.30
CA ILE A 83 -0.86 -6.66 -6.14
C ILE A 83 0.56 -6.29 -6.57
N TYR A 84 0.92 -5.02 -6.38
CA TYR A 84 2.27 -4.49 -6.60
C TYR A 84 2.91 -4.15 -5.26
N ALA A 85 4.01 -4.80 -4.92
CA ALA A 85 4.77 -4.56 -3.70
C ALA A 85 6.06 -3.80 -4.01
N TYR A 86 6.27 -2.68 -3.34
CA TYR A 86 7.54 -1.95 -3.27
C TYR A 86 8.22 -2.32 -1.97
N VAL A 87 9.46 -2.78 -2.05
CA VAL A 87 10.17 -3.39 -0.91
C VAL A 87 11.52 -2.72 -0.71
N ILE A 88 11.77 -2.23 0.50
CA ILE A 88 13.11 -1.85 0.94
C ILE A 88 13.76 -3.08 1.57
N ALA A 89 14.90 -3.51 1.00
CA ALA A 89 15.65 -4.63 1.52
C ALA A 89 16.46 -4.27 2.77
N GLU A 90 16.62 -5.22 3.70
CA GLU A 90 17.43 -5.02 4.90
C GLU A 90 18.94 -4.86 4.59
N LYS A 91 19.43 -5.58 3.58
CA LYS A 91 20.83 -5.57 3.15
C LYS A 91 20.92 -5.66 1.63
N HIS A 92 22.14 -5.55 1.12
CA HIS A 92 22.38 -5.89 -0.27
C HIS A 92 21.91 -7.32 -0.52
N ILE A 93 21.00 -7.48 -1.50
CA ILE A 93 20.45 -8.78 -1.89
C ILE A 93 21.39 -9.38 -2.92
N ASP A 94 22.10 -10.44 -2.56
CA ASP A 94 22.96 -11.19 -3.48
C ASP A 94 22.16 -11.99 -4.49
N ASP A 95 21.00 -12.55 -4.05
CA ASP A 95 20.06 -13.30 -4.88
C ASP A 95 18.64 -12.71 -4.77
N VAL A 96 18.31 -11.92 -5.78
CA VAL A 96 17.00 -11.23 -5.86
C VAL A 96 15.84 -12.24 -6.02
N GLU A 97 16.06 -13.34 -6.73
CA GLU A 97 15.02 -14.34 -6.96
C GLU A 97 14.75 -15.16 -5.69
N LEU A 98 15.78 -15.44 -4.90
CA LEU A 98 15.62 -16.05 -3.58
C LEU A 98 14.80 -15.16 -2.64
N ALA A 99 15.13 -13.87 -2.57
CA ALA A 99 14.40 -12.92 -1.75
C ALA A 99 12.93 -12.79 -2.17
N LYS A 100 12.65 -12.73 -3.48
CA LYS A 100 11.27 -12.74 -3.99
C LYS A 100 10.53 -14.02 -3.62
N ALA A 101 11.19 -15.18 -3.78
CA ALA A 101 10.60 -16.47 -3.44
C ALA A 101 10.23 -16.56 -1.96
N ASP A 102 11.10 -16.07 -1.06
CA ASP A 102 10.85 -16.02 0.37
C ASP A 102 9.66 -15.12 0.71
N ILE A 103 9.60 -13.91 0.14
CA ILE A 103 8.47 -12.98 0.32
C ILE A 103 7.15 -13.65 -0.11
N LEU A 104 7.12 -14.29 -1.29
CA LEU A 104 5.93 -14.96 -1.79
C LEU A 104 5.51 -16.16 -0.93
N ALA A 105 6.48 -16.93 -0.42
CA ALA A 105 6.24 -18.04 0.50
C ALA A 105 5.69 -17.54 1.84
N THR A 106 6.26 -16.46 2.38
CA THR A 106 5.83 -15.84 3.62
C THR A 106 4.40 -15.29 3.53
N VAL A 107 4.05 -14.55 2.48
CA VAL A 107 2.68 -14.09 2.25
C VAL A 107 1.71 -15.27 2.09
N THR A 108 2.12 -16.32 1.38
CA THR A 108 1.31 -17.54 1.23
C THR A 108 1.03 -18.22 2.57
N ARG A 109 2.02 -18.29 3.44
CA ARG A 109 1.91 -18.87 4.78
C ARG A 109 1.02 -18.05 5.71
N VAL A 110 1.14 -16.72 5.66
CA VAL A 110 0.46 -15.81 6.61
C VAL A 110 -0.99 -15.53 6.21
N ILE A 111 -1.25 -15.30 4.92
CA ILE A 111 -2.58 -14.91 4.41
C ILE A 111 -3.16 -15.98 3.49
N GLY A 112 -2.35 -16.48 2.56
CA GLY A 112 -2.77 -17.44 1.55
C GLY A 112 -2.30 -17.07 0.14
N PRO A 113 -2.40 -18.02 -0.82
CA PRO A 113 -1.81 -17.87 -2.14
C PRO A 113 -2.42 -16.76 -3.00
N ILE A 114 -3.68 -16.37 -2.71
CA ILE A 114 -4.38 -15.33 -3.48
C ILE A 114 -3.87 -13.92 -3.17
N ALA A 115 -3.22 -13.72 -2.01
CA ALA A 115 -2.64 -12.44 -1.59
C ALA A 115 -1.20 -12.23 -2.04
N LYS A 116 -0.62 -13.18 -2.80
CA LYS A 116 0.74 -13.05 -3.32
C LYS A 116 0.87 -11.84 -4.22
N PRO A 117 1.88 -10.97 -4.03
CA PRO A 117 2.23 -9.95 -4.98
C PRO A 117 2.48 -10.53 -6.38
N ASP A 118 1.87 -9.90 -7.39
CA ASP A 118 2.14 -10.22 -8.80
C ASP A 118 3.44 -9.59 -9.26
N LYS A 119 3.78 -8.45 -8.63
CA LYS A 119 4.98 -7.67 -8.91
C LYS A 119 5.67 -7.28 -7.61
N ILE A 120 6.97 -7.49 -7.55
CA ILE A 120 7.83 -7.06 -6.44
C ILE A 120 8.96 -6.23 -7.02
N GLN A 121 9.04 -4.95 -6.59
CA GLN A 121 10.10 -4.04 -6.95
C GLN A 121 10.92 -3.70 -5.70
N PHE A 122 12.21 -4.03 -5.72
CA PHE A 122 13.12 -3.55 -4.70
C PHE A 122 13.50 -2.09 -4.97
N VAL A 123 13.45 -1.28 -3.92
CA VAL A 123 13.66 0.18 -3.97
C VAL A 123 14.57 0.61 -2.82
N SER A 124 15.31 1.71 -3.01
CA SER A 124 16.15 2.28 -1.95
C SER A 124 15.35 3.03 -0.89
N GLY A 125 14.14 3.47 -1.24
CA GLY A 125 13.25 4.20 -0.34
C GLY A 125 11.80 4.21 -0.84
N LEU A 126 10.89 4.62 0.03
CA LEU A 126 9.48 4.84 -0.31
C LEU A 126 9.18 6.34 -0.35
N PRO A 127 8.30 6.81 -1.26
CA PRO A 127 7.91 8.21 -1.31
C PRO A 127 7.12 8.58 -0.05
N LYS A 128 7.74 9.34 0.82
CA LYS A 128 7.17 9.76 2.12
C LYS A 128 6.99 11.26 2.17
N THR A 129 5.97 11.71 2.90
CA THR A 129 5.85 13.10 3.32
C THR A 129 6.90 13.41 4.38
N ARG A 130 7.11 14.71 4.67
CA ARG A 130 8.00 15.17 5.76
C ARG A 130 7.59 14.63 7.15
N SER A 131 6.35 14.21 7.33
CA SER A 131 5.86 13.55 8.55
C SER A 131 6.04 12.03 8.55
N GLY A 132 6.71 11.45 7.55
CA GLY A 132 6.98 10.01 7.43
C GLY A 132 5.82 9.18 6.84
N LYS A 133 4.74 9.82 6.39
CA LYS A 133 3.60 9.10 5.81
C LYS A 133 3.91 8.70 4.35
N ILE A 134 3.76 7.41 4.03
CA ILE A 134 3.92 6.89 2.67
C ILE A 134 2.85 7.47 1.75
N MET A 135 3.27 7.98 0.61
CA MET A 135 2.39 8.56 -0.43
C MET A 135 1.94 7.48 -1.43
N ARG A 136 1.09 6.55 -0.98
CA ARG A 136 0.61 5.41 -1.80
C ARG A 136 -0.03 5.85 -3.12
N ARG A 137 -0.59 7.06 -3.18
CA ARG A 137 -1.11 7.63 -4.42
C ARG A 137 -0.06 7.69 -5.53
N ILE A 138 1.18 8.05 -5.20
CA ILE A 138 2.29 8.10 -6.16
C ILE A 138 2.65 6.68 -6.60
N LEU A 139 2.83 5.77 -5.66
CA LEU A 139 3.14 4.37 -5.94
C LEU A 139 2.10 3.71 -6.85
N ARG A 140 0.81 3.96 -6.59
CA ARG A 140 -0.29 3.45 -7.41
C ARG A 140 -0.20 3.96 -8.84
N LYS A 141 -0.01 5.24 -9.05
CA LYS A 141 0.15 5.82 -10.39
C LYS A 141 1.32 5.23 -11.15
N VAL A 142 2.45 5.05 -10.49
CA VAL A 142 3.61 4.39 -11.12
C VAL A 142 3.27 2.93 -11.46
N ALA A 143 2.64 2.17 -10.56
CA ALA A 143 2.21 0.79 -10.82
C ALA A 143 1.26 0.69 -12.03
N GLU A 144 0.35 1.67 -12.18
CA GLU A 144 -0.58 1.80 -13.31
C GLU A 144 0.09 2.26 -14.62
N GLY A 145 1.35 2.73 -14.56
CA GLY A 145 2.08 3.25 -15.72
C GLY A 145 1.87 4.74 -15.99
N GLU A 146 1.21 5.45 -15.09
CA GLU A 146 1.00 6.89 -15.17
C GLU A 146 2.24 7.66 -14.69
N MET A 147 3.21 7.90 -15.60
CA MET A 147 4.50 8.53 -15.24
C MET A 147 4.47 10.06 -15.26
N GLY A 148 3.52 10.67 -15.99
CA GLY A 148 3.51 12.12 -16.29
C GLY A 148 2.80 12.98 -15.26
N ASN A 149 1.75 12.47 -14.60
CA ASN A 149 0.93 13.23 -13.65
C ASN A 149 0.80 12.52 -12.31
N LEU A 150 1.78 12.68 -11.45
CA LEU A 150 1.77 12.10 -10.10
C LEU A 150 0.95 12.94 -9.09
N GLY A 151 0.37 14.06 -9.53
CA GLY A 151 -0.34 15.02 -8.69
C GLY A 151 0.59 15.83 -7.79
N ASP A 152 0.08 16.36 -6.67
CA ASP A 152 0.87 17.21 -5.77
C ASP A 152 2.00 16.41 -5.11
N THR A 153 3.25 16.79 -5.40
CA THR A 153 4.48 16.23 -4.87
C THR A 153 5.23 17.19 -3.93
N THR A 154 4.67 18.36 -3.64
CA THR A 154 5.32 19.42 -2.84
C THR A 154 5.65 19.02 -1.41
N THR A 155 4.95 18.01 -0.88
CA THR A 155 5.14 17.47 0.47
C THR A 155 6.13 16.32 0.55
N LEU A 156 6.69 15.87 -0.58
CA LEU A 156 7.70 14.80 -0.61
C LEU A 156 8.94 15.20 0.20
N LEU A 157 9.44 14.26 0.98
CA LEU A 157 10.70 14.40 1.71
C LEU A 157 11.88 14.32 0.73
N ASP A 158 11.87 13.34 -0.15
CA ASP A 158 12.88 13.12 -1.18
C ASP A 158 12.23 12.81 -2.53
N PRO A 159 12.27 13.74 -3.48
CA PRO A 159 11.75 13.52 -4.84
C PRO A 159 12.57 12.52 -5.67
N ALA A 160 13.86 12.30 -5.37
CA ALA A 160 14.73 11.40 -6.15
C ALA A 160 14.25 9.94 -6.07
N VAL A 161 13.68 9.55 -4.94
CA VAL A 161 13.08 8.22 -4.73
C VAL A 161 11.98 7.93 -5.76
N VAL A 162 11.20 8.93 -6.14
CA VAL A 162 10.13 8.76 -7.13
C VAL A 162 10.68 8.46 -8.52
N GLU A 163 11.78 9.14 -8.92
CA GLU A 163 12.41 8.91 -10.22
C GLU A 163 13.07 7.51 -10.28
N GLU A 164 13.68 7.07 -9.18
CA GLU A 164 14.21 5.71 -9.06
C GLU A 164 13.08 4.66 -9.21
N ILE A 165 11.97 4.84 -8.50
CA ILE A 165 10.82 3.93 -8.56
C ILE A 165 10.24 3.86 -9.99
N LYS A 166 10.15 4.99 -10.69
CA LYS A 166 9.71 5.03 -12.09
C LYS A 166 10.67 4.25 -13.00
N ALA A 167 11.97 4.47 -12.85
CA ALA A 167 12.99 3.84 -13.68
C ALA A 167 13.06 2.32 -13.47
N GLY A 168 12.82 1.85 -12.24
CA GLY A 168 12.85 0.43 -11.87
C GLY A 168 11.51 -0.29 -11.96
N ARG A 169 10.48 0.30 -12.57
CA ARG A 169 9.15 -0.31 -12.68
C ARG A 169 9.18 -1.66 -13.41
N VAL A 170 8.61 -2.68 -12.80
CA VAL A 170 8.48 -4.06 -13.33
C VAL A 170 7.08 -4.35 -13.87
#